data_725fac6c41130f15376ab6f370bcdf27
#
_entry.id   725fac6c41130f15376ab6f370bcdf27
#
_cell.length_a   1.000
_cell.length_b   1.000
_cell.length_c   1.000
_cell.angle_alpha   90.00
_cell.angle_beta   90.00
_cell.angle_gamma   90.00
#
_symmetry.space_group_name_H-M   'P 1'
#
loop_
_entity.id
_entity.type
_entity.pdbx_description
1 polymer ?
#
loop_
_entity_poly.entity_id
_entity_poly.type
_entity_poly.pdbx_seq_one_letter_code
_entity_poly.pdbx_strand_id
1 'polypeptide(L)'
;MHAMYGSARRIATSARSFPYGQSISTPSTASASDQDAAALGRFFYRNRKVNEWANHPAHRTTLRQLILFGRSARRNKTLLMQSANYLRTELTIRVAHRLRDMQTIPFVAMSNEQLDSIYQFYWRTFETLRRMSKIETDEQNKHLIHVVTQLLSERKSKLDLTASICRECIHYMEPETVDLFLARMLRSQISREVLAKQHIALSHMQVVPESSKTPQVVGMIDTQIRVAYSVAQSFKFAKESLAQTYGWDVDDERMPSLEILGDTTIAYLPAHLEFIVQELLKVSMQGTMNLHQKASHTPPIKIRIVDSGSKDDVIIRISDRGGGLKCVHSGNLSDVYNQGSNVIPVSYTHLTLPTICSV
;
A
#
# COMPACT_ATOMS: atom_id res chain seq x y z
N MET A 1 -7.95 -54.21 -12.81
CA MET A 1 -9.32 -54.74 -12.83
C MET A 1 -10.30 -53.56 -12.66
N HIS A 2 -11.11 -53.36 -13.70
CA HIS A 2 -12.43 -52.75 -13.80
C HIS A 2 -12.67 -51.43 -13.06
N ALA A 3 -12.77 -50.33 -13.76
CA ALA A 3 -13.91 -49.84 -14.62
C ALA A 3 -15.14 -49.46 -13.80
N MET A 4 -15.52 -48.16 -13.85
CA MET A 4 -16.88 -47.80 -14.26
C MET A 4 -17.06 -46.31 -14.53
N TYR A 5 -17.51 -46.04 -15.69
CA TYR A 5 -18.05 -44.87 -16.35
C TYR A 5 -19.43 -44.45 -15.78
N GLY A 6 -19.77 -43.20 -15.98
CA GLY A 6 -21.15 -42.69 -16.03
C GLY A 6 -21.32 -41.43 -15.19
N SER A 7 -21.84 -40.30 -15.58
CA SER A 7 -22.82 -39.99 -16.62
C SER A 7 -22.93 -38.49 -16.75
N ALA A 8 -22.80 -37.99 -17.96
CA ALA A 8 -23.09 -36.59 -18.30
C ALA A 8 -24.62 -36.39 -18.40
N ARG A 9 -25.19 -35.51 -17.59
CA ARG A 9 -26.58 -35.04 -17.75
C ARG A 9 -26.59 -33.75 -18.58
N ARG A 10 -27.14 -33.85 -19.79
CA ARG A 10 -27.56 -32.72 -20.63
C ARG A 10 -28.80 -32.08 -19.99
N ILE A 11 -28.77 -30.76 -19.81
CA ILE A 11 -29.98 -29.99 -19.52
C ILE A 11 -30.40 -29.35 -20.84
N ALA A 12 -31.58 -29.77 -21.28
CA ALA A 12 -32.23 -29.29 -22.47
C ALA A 12 -32.85 -27.90 -22.23
N THR A 13 -32.54 -26.97 -23.13
CA THR A 13 -33.16 -25.62 -23.20
C THR A 13 -34.56 -25.71 -23.77
N SER A 14 -35.55 -25.27 -22.99
CA SER A 14 -36.95 -25.05 -23.47
C SER A 14 -37.05 -23.64 -24.07
N ALA A 15 -37.16 -23.57 -25.38
CA ALA A 15 -37.52 -22.34 -26.08
C ALA A 15 -39.00 -22.09 -25.97
N ARG A 16 -39.43 -20.99 -25.37
CA ARG A 16 -40.82 -20.48 -25.50
C ARG A 16 -40.86 -19.41 -26.56
N SER A 17 -41.60 -19.70 -27.62
CA SER A 17 -41.99 -18.80 -28.68
C SER A 17 -43.01 -17.76 -28.21
N PHE A 18 -42.81 -16.48 -28.52
CA PHE A 18 -43.79 -15.41 -28.40
C PHE A 18 -44.18 -14.90 -29.79
N PRO A 19 -45.44 -14.48 -29.99
CA PRO A 19 -45.99 -14.25 -31.30
C PRO A 19 -45.68 -12.88 -31.92
N TYR A 20 -45.65 -12.89 -33.22
CA TYR A 20 -45.44 -11.80 -34.16
C TYR A 20 -46.53 -10.72 -34.12
N GLY A 21 -46.11 -9.48 -34.28
CA GLY A 21 -46.85 -8.48 -35.06
C GLY A 21 -46.98 -7.12 -34.42
N GLN A 22 -46.04 -6.23 -34.66
CA GLN A 22 -46.35 -4.82 -34.98
C GLN A 22 -45.08 -4.18 -35.59
N SER A 23 -45.21 -3.65 -36.78
CA SER A 23 -44.21 -2.91 -37.54
C SER A 23 -43.96 -1.55 -36.88
N ILE A 24 -42.76 -1.35 -36.33
CA ILE A 24 -42.26 -0.05 -35.93
C ILE A 24 -40.99 0.21 -36.73
N SER A 25 -40.99 1.35 -37.38
CA SER A 25 -39.95 1.91 -38.24
C SER A 25 -38.57 1.85 -37.59
N THR A 26 -37.59 1.26 -38.25
CA THR A 26 -36.19 1.10 -37.86
C THR A 26 -35.45 2.44 -37.82
N PRO A 27 -34.85 2.83 -36.66
CA PRO A 27 -33.70 3.69 -36.69
C PRO A 27 -32.46 2.85 -36.99
N SER A 28 -31.57 3.40 -37.78
CA SER A 28 -30.29 2.86 -38.28
C SER A 28 -29.52 2.07 -37.19
N THR A 29 -29.52 0.73 -37.30
CA THR A 29 -28.87 -0.22 -36.38
C THR A 29 -27.36 -0.44 -36.70
N ALA A 30 -26.74 0.36 -37.55
CA ALA A 30 -25.34 0.21 -37.96
C ALA A 30 -24.34 0.82 -36.93
N SER A 31 -24.79 1.67 -35.98
CA SER A 31 -23.87 2.34 -35.04
C SER A 31 -23.64 1.64 -33.71
N ALA A 32 -24.57 0.83 -33.22
CA ALA A 32 -24.46 0.15 -31.92
C ALA A 32 -23.55 -1.10 -32.03
N SER A 33 -23.66 -1.90 -33.07
CA SER A 33 -22.84 -3.11 -33.26
C SER A 33 -21.36 -2.79 -33.45
N ASP A 34 -21.04 -1.69 -34.17
CA ASP A 34 -19.64 -1.27 -34.39
C ASP A 34 -19.01 -0.69 -33.10
N GLN A 35 -19.79 -0.02 -32.25
CA GLN A 35 -19.34 0.48 -30.98
C GLN A 35 -19.10 -0.66 -29.97
N ASP A 36 -19.97 -1.67 -29.95
CA ASP A 36 -19.82 -2.85 -29.09
C ASP A 36 -18.64 -3.72 -29.55
N ALA A 37 -18.45 -3.92 -30.83
CA ALA A 37 -17.31 -4.63 -31.41
C ALA A 37 -15.98 -3.90 -31.11
N ALA A 38 -15.96 -2.57 -31.21
CA ALA A 38 -14.79 -1.76 -30.86
C ALA A 38 -14.52 -1.74 -29.35
N ALA A 39 -15.55 -1.80 -28.50
CA ALA A 39 -15.42 -1.92 -27.05
C ALA A 39 -14.86 -3.30 -26.67
N LEU A 40 -15.37 -4.37 -27.27
CA LEU A 40 -14.90 -5.74 -27.06
C LEU A 40 -13.44 -5.90 -27.52
N GLY A 41 -13.07 -5.35 -28.67
CA GLY A 41 -11.71 -5.34 -29.18
C GLY A 41 -10.75 -4.58 -28.26
N ARG A 42 -11.19 -3.44 -27.70
CA ARG A 42 -10.39 -2.68 -26.72
C ARG A 42 -10.21 -3.44 -25.41
N PHE A 43 -11.25 -4.12 -24.91
CA PHE A 43 -11.19 -4.95 -23.72
C PHE A 43 -10.22 -6.12 -23.88
N PHE A 44 -10.31 -6.83 -25.03
CA PHE A 44 -9.40 -7.93 -25.34
C PHE A 44 -7.93 -7.48 -25.46
N TYR A 45 -7.70 -6.35 -26.11
CA TYR A 45 -6.36 -5.74 -26.19
C TYR A 45 -5.79 -5.39 -24.83
N ARG A 46 -6.61 -4.77 -23.95
CA ARG A 46 -6.23 -4.42 -22.57
C ARG A 46 -5.79 -5.66 -21.81
N ASN A 47 -6.60 -6.70 -21.81
CA ASN A 47 -6.31 -7.95 -21.11
C ASN A 47 -5.03 -8.63 -21.60
N ARG A 48 -4.84 -8.70 -22.93
CA ARG A 48 -3.62 -9.26 -23.50
C ARG A 48 -2.37 -8.51 -23.05
N LYS A 49 -2.38 -7.18 -23.08
CA LYS A 49 -1.24 -6.36 -22.68
C LYS A 49 -0.95 -6.43 -21.19
N VAL A 50 -1.98 -6.43 -20.36
CA VAL A 50 -1.82 -6.61 -18.92
C VAL A 50 -1.20 -7.98 -18.62
N ASN A 51 -1.71 -9.05 -19.22
CA ASN A 51 -1.20 -10.40 -18.99
C ASN A 51 0.25 -10.57 -19.47
N GLU A 52 0.63 -9.97 -20.60
CA GLU A 52 2.00 -9.97 -21.09
C GLU A 52 2.98 -9.42 -20.03
N TRP A 53 2.67 -8.28 -19.43
CA TRP A 53 3.50 -7.67 -18.37
C TRP A 53 3.35 -8.33 -17.01
N ALA A 54 2.16 -8.80 -16.66
CA ALA A 54 1.90 -9.46 -15.38
C ALA A 54 2.50 -10.88 -15.28
N ASN A 55 2.97 -11.46 -16.40
CA ASN A 55 3.73 -12.72 -16.38
C ASN A 55 5.19 -12.54 -15.95
N HIS A 56 5.70 -11.30 -15.97
CA HIS A 56 7.03 -11.02 -15.43
C HIS A 56 6.96 -10.93 -13.90
N PRO A 57 7.88 -11.60 -13.18
CA PRO A 57 7.92 -11.49 -11.72
C PRO A 57 8.39 -10.10 -11.29
N ALA A 58 7.78 -9.55 -10.25
CA ALA A 58 8.29 -8.34 -9.61
C ALA A 58 9.56 -8.68 -8.80
N HIS A 59 10.60 -7.87 -8.97
CA HIS A 59 11.86 -8.08 -8.26
C HIS A 59 11.75 -7.66 -6.79
N ARG A 60 12.19 -8.52 -5.90
CA ARG A 60 12.32 -8.19 -4.48
C ARG A 60 13.56 -7.32 -4.28
N THR A 61 13.37 -6.17 -3.65
CA THR A 61 14.47 -5.25 -3.37
C THR A 61 14.59 -5.07 -1.86
N THR A 62 15.77 -5.32 -1.30
CA THR A 62 16.04 -5.15 0.13
C THR A 62 16.51 -3.73 0.44
N LEU A 63 16.32 -3.27 1.69
CA LEU A 63 16.80 -1.97 2.15
C LEU A 63 18.30 -1.82 1.95
N ARG A 64 19.08 -2.89 2.24
CA ARG A 64 20.52 -2.95 2.03
C ARG A 64 20.90 -2.72 0.56
N GLN A 65 20.17 -3.33 -0.38
CA GLN A 65 20.38 -3.13 -1.82
C GLN A 65 20.11 -1.67 -2.22
N LEU A 66 19.04 -1.05 -1.69
CA LEU A 66 18.73 0.35 -1.95
C LEU A 66 19.81 1.30 -1.43
N ILE A 67 20.38 1.03 -0.25
CA ILE A 67 21.49 1.81 0.32
C ILE A 67 22.76 1.66 -0.53
N LEU A 68 23.17 0.42 -0.82
CA LEU A 68 24.38 0.15 -1.61
C LEU A 68 24.27 0.77 -3.00
N PHE A 69 23.15 0.55 -3.66
CA PHE A 69 22.89 1.13 -4.98
C PHE A 69 22.86 2.66 -4.93
N GLY A 70 22.17 3.24 -3.95
CA GLY A 70 22.07 4.69 -3.80
C GLY A 70 23.44 5.36 -3.56
N ARG A 71 24.32 4.74 -2.77
CA ARG A 71 25.71 5.19 -2.58
C ARG A 71 26.49 5.18 -3.90
N SER A 72 26.32 4.13 -4.70
CA SER A 72 26.99 4.01 -6.01
C SER A 72 26.41 4.98 -7.04
N ALA A 73 25.11 5.16 -7.08
CA ALA A 73 24.41 6.05 -8.02
C ALA A 73 24.79 7.53 -7.81
N ARG A 74 25.11 7.95 -6.57
CA ARG A 74 25.61 9.31 -6.29
C ARG A 74 26.96 9.62 -6.94
N ARG A 75 27.75 8.59 -7.23
CA ARG A 75 29.10 8.73 -7.83
C ARG A 75 29.07 8.59 -9.34
N ASN A 76 28.04 7.99 -9.90
CA ASN A 76 28.00 7.66 -11.32
C ASN A 76 26.60 7.91 -11.92
N LYS A 77 26.54 8.90 -12.82
CA LYS A 77 25.30 9.26 -13.55
C LYS A 77 24.74 8.10 -14.39
N THR A 78 25.59 7.23 -14.91
CA THR A 78 25.17 6.07 -15.70
C THR A 78 24.31 5.12 -14.86
N LEU A 79 24.66 4.93 -13.57
CA LEU A 79 23.87 4.13 -12.63
C LEU A 79 22.53 4.78 -12.34
N LEU A 80 22.45 6.11 -12.33
CA LEU A 80 21.18 6.81 -12.16
C LEU A 80 20.23 6.55 -13.34
N MET A 81 20.73 6.54 -14.58
CA MET A 81 19.94 6.18 -15.77
C MET A 81 19.50 4.70 -15.74
N GLN A 82 20.37 3.81 -15.27
CA GLN A 82 19.98 2.41 -15.02
C GLN A 82 18.87 2.29 -13.99
N SER A 83 18.94 3.07 -12.90
CA SER A 83 17.86 3.17 -11.92
C SER A 83 16.54 3.65 -12.52
N ALA A 84 16.58 4.66 -13.37
CA ALA A 84 15.40 5.18 -14.06
C ALA A 84 14.74 4.10 -14.94
N ASN A 85 15.52 3.36 -15.70
CA ASN A 85 15.02 2.26 -16.52
C ASN A 85 14.48 1.10 -15.70
N TYR A 86 15.17 0.75 -14.59
CA TYR A 86 14.68 -0.24 -13.65
C TYR A 86 13.33 0.20 -13.06
N LEU A 87 13.24 1.44 -12.57
CA LEU A 87 12.00 1.99 -12.00
C LEU A 87 10.85 1.93 -13.02
N ARG A 88 11.09 2.41 -14.25
CA ARG A 88 10.09 2.39 -15.33
C ARG A 88 9.55 0.97 -15.57
N THR A 89 10.43 -0.01 -15.69
CA THR A 89 10.06 -1.40 -15.95
C THR A 89 9.35 -2.02 -14.74
N GLU A 90 9.91 -1.86 -13.56
CA GLU A 90 9.42 -2.46 -12.32
C GLU A 90 8.05 -1.91 -11.91
N LEU A 91 7.84 -0.59 -12.03
CA LEU A 91 6.52 0.01 -11.78
C LEU A 91 5.48 -0.52 -12.77
N THR A 92 5.82 -0.66 -14.04
CA THR A 92 4.90 -1.21 -15.06
C THR A 92 4.47 -2.64 -14.71
N ILE A 93 5.41 -3.50 -14.33
CA ILE A 93 5.14 -4.89 -13.91
C ILE A 93 4.21 -4.91 -12.69
N ARG A 94 4.54 -4.13 -11.65
CA ARG A 94 3.76 -4.09 -10.39
C ARG A 94 2.36 -3.54 -10.59
N VAL A 95 2.18 -2.57 -11.49
CA VAL A 95 0.86 -2.06 -11.86
C VAL A 95 0.07 -3.09 -12.66
N ALA A 96 0.71 -3.82 -13.59
CA ALA A 96 0.08 -4.91 -14.34
C ALA A 96 -0.43 -6.02 -13.42
N HIS A 97 0.35 -6.41 -12.40
CA HIS A 97 -0.10 -7.37 -11.39
C HIS A 97 -1.38 -6.90 -10.69
N ARG A 98 -1.47 -5.62 -10.32
CA ARG A 98 -2.66 -5.07 -9.66
C ARG A 98 -3.87 -5.03 -10.58
N LEU A 99 -3.68 -4.66 -11.85
CA LEU A 99 -4.74 -4.72 -12.85
C LEU A 99 -5.28 -6.15 -13.02
N ARG A 100 -4.39 -7.15 -13.06
CA ARG A 100 -4.77 -8.56 -13.12
C ARG A 100 -5.55 -9.00 -11.88
N ASP A 101 -5.12 -8.58 -10.68
CA ASP A 101 -5.86 -8.88 -9.45
C ASP A 101 -7.25 -8.22 -9.44
N MET A 102 -7.38 -6.98 -9.94
CA MET A 102 -8.67 -6.31 -10.06
C MET A 102 -9.60 -7.00 -11.06
N GLN A 103 -9.07 -7.66 -12.09
CA GLN A 103 -9.84 -8.45 -13.05
C GLN A 103 -10.41 -9.74 -12.46
N THR A 104 -9.95 -10.18 -11.28
CA THR A 104 -10.53 -11.34 -10.56
C THR A 104 -11.71 -10.96 -9.68
N ILE A 105 -11.98 -9.67 -9.49
CA ILE A 105 -13.14 -9.18 -8.72
C ILE A 105 -14.41 -9.45 -9.53
N PRO A 106 -15.51 -9.92 -8.90
CA PRO A 106 -16.80 -10.12 -9.57
C PRO A 106 -17.28 -8.86 -10.29
N PHE A 107 -17.85 -9.04 -11.48
CA PHE A 107 -18.31 -7.95 -12.33
C PHE A 107 -19.30 -7.02 -11.61
N VAL A 108 -20.18 -7.57 -10.78
CA VAL A 108 -21.17 -6.78 -10.00
C VAL A 108 -20.47 -5.79 -9.07
N ALA A 109 -19.39 -6.18 -8.40
CA ALA A 109 -18.60 -5.27 -7.57
C ALA A 109 -17.85 -4.23 -8.43
N MET A 110 -17.32 -4.64 -9.59
CA MET A 110 -16.63 -3.74 -10.52
C MET A 110 -17.53 -2.73 -11.22
N SER A 111 -18.86 -2.92 -11.17
CA SER A 111 -19.85 -1.93 -11.67
C SER A 111 -19.97 -0.70 -10.78
N ASN A 112 -19.36 -0.70 -9.58
CA ASN A 112 -19.28 0.47 -8.73
C ASN A 112 -18.37 1.53 -9.35
N GLU A 113 -18.84 2.78 -9.45
CA GLU A 113 -18.11 3.90 -10.06
C GLU A 113 -16.74 4.15 -9.41
N GLN A 114 -16.64 3.93 -8.10
CA GLN A 114 -15.38 4.15 -7.35
C GLN A 114 -14.34 3.10 -7.73
N LEU A 115 -14.74 1.83 -7.82
CA LEU A 115 -13.88 0.73 -8.27
C LEU A 115 -13.45 0.91 -9.71
N ASP A 116 -14.36 1.27 -10.61
CA ASP A 116 -14.03 1.58 -12.00
C ASP A 116 -13.05 2.76 -12.08
N SER A 117 -13.28 3.83 -11.33
CA SER A 117 -12.35 4.97 -11.27
C SER A 117 -10.93 4.56 -10.86
N ILE A 118 -10.79 3.62 -9.91
CA ILE A 118 -9.48 3.09 -9.51
C ILE A 118 -8.88 2.22 -10.61
N TYR A 119 -9.68 1.36 -11.23
CA TYR A 119 -9.22 0.54 -12.35
C TYR A 119 -8.72 1.41 -13.51
N GLN A 120 -9.46 2.46 -13.90
CA GLN A 120 -9.06 3.40 -14.93
C GLN A 120 -7.78 4.16 -14.55
N PHE A 121 -7.59 4.54 -13.29
CA PHE A 121 -6.36 5.14 -12.81
C PHE A 121 -5.17 4.18 -12.97
N TYR A 122 -5.31 2.91 -12.56
CA TYR A 122 -4.26 1.90 -12.72
C TYR A 122 -3.98 1.60 -14.18
N TRP A 123 -5.02 1.54 -15.03
CA TRP A 123 -4.88 1.35 -16.47
C TRP A 123 -4.12 2.51 -17.11
N ARG A 124 -4.48 3.74 -16.82
CA ARG A 124 -3.79 4.93 -17.34
C ARG A 124 -2.33 4.95 -16.88
N THR A 125 -2.07 4.64 -15.61
CA THR A 125 -0.71 4.53 -15.07
C THR A 125 0.11 3.48 -15.83
N PHE A 126 -0.47 2.30 -16.06
CA PHE A 126 0.16 1.22 -16.82
C PHE A 126 0.53 1.66 -18.24
N GLU A 127 -0.42 2.23 -18.98
CA GLU A 127 -0.20 2.68 -20.35
C GLU A 127 0.84 3.80 -20.43
N THR A 128 0.81 4.75 -19.50
CA THR A 128 1.79 5.84 -19.45
C THR A 128 3.21 5.29 -19.27
N LEU A 129 3.43 4.44 -18.27
CA LEU A 129 4.75 3.88 -17.98
C LEU A 129 5.23 2.92 -19.10
N ARG A 130 4.34 2.09 -19.63
CA ARG A 130 4.65 1.13 -20.69
C ARG A 130 5.10 1.79 -21.99
N ARG A 131 4.47 2.93 -22.35
CA ARG A 131 4.77 3.66 -23.60
C ARG A 131 6.05 4.50 -23.52
N MET A 132 6.59 4.71 -22.33
CA MET A 132 7.84 5.46 -22.18
C MET A 132 9.00 4.69 -22.84
N SER A 133 9.81 5.40 -23.63
CA SER A 133 11.03 4.87 -24.21
C SER A 133 12.10 4.58 -23.15
N LYS A 134 13.17 3.91 -23.55
CA LYS A 134 14.36 3.73 -22.73
C LYS A 134 14.94 5.10 -22.38
N ILE A 135 15.33 5.27 -21.11
CA ILE A 135 15.85 6.52 -20.58
C ILE A 135 17.37 6.50 -20.73
N GLU A 136 17.90 7.45 -21.50
CA GLU A 136 19.32 7.57 -21.82
C GLU A 136 19.87 8.96 -21.47
N THR A 137 18.99 9.98 -21.33
CA THR A 137 19.36 11.35 -21.08
C THR A 137 18.80 11.87 -19.76
N ASP A 138 19.46 12.90 -19.18
CA ASP A 138 18.97 13.58 -17.98
C ASP A 138 17.58 14.22 -18.18
N GLU A 139 17.26 14.69 -19.39
CA GLU A 139 15.96 15.27 -19.70
C GLU A 139 14.85 14.22 -19.67
N GLN A 140 15.12 13.03 -20.23
CA GLN A 140 14.19 11.91 -20.16
C GLN A 140 14.01 11.44 -18.71
N ASN A 141 15.04 11.47 -17.88
CA ASN A 141 14.93 11.17 -16.47
C ASN A 141 14.07 12.21 -15.73
N LYS A 142 14.25 13.51 -16.00
CA LYS A 142 13.38 14.57 -15.46
C LYS A 142 11.92 14.38 -15.86
N HIS A 143 11.68 13.97 -17.11
CA HIS A 143 10.34 13.64 -17.57
C HIS A 143 9.73 12.46 -16.82
N LEU A 144 10.49 11.35 -16.61
CA LEU A 144 10.05 10.23 -15.78
C LEU A 144 9.69 10.69 -14.37
N ILE A 145 10.55 11.49 -13.73
CA ILE A 145 10.33 12.02 -12.39
C ILE A 145 9.04 12.82 -12.32
N HIS A 146 8.81 13.70 -13.30
CA HIS A 146 7.58 14.50 -13.38
C HIS A 146 6.33 13.60 -13.46
N VAL A 147 6.33 12.64 -14.39
CA VAL A 147 5.20 11.69 -14.56
C VAL A 147 4.97 10.89 -13.29
N VAL A 148 6.01 10.32 -12.70
CA VAL A 148 5.89 9.52 -11.48
C VAL A 148 5.40 10.37 -10.29
N THR A 149 5.88 11.59 -10.15
CA THR A 149 5.42 12.52 -9.11
C THR A 149 3.94 12.86 -9.27
N GLN A 150 3.49 13.12 -10.49
CA GLN A 150 2.08 13.33 -10.80
C GLN A 150 1.24 12.10 -10.43
N LEU A 151 1.65 10.90 -10.82
CA LEU A 151 0.96 9.65 -10.50
C LEU A 151 0.89 9.42 -8.98
N LEU A 152 1.94 9.77 -8.23
CA LEU A 152 1.94 9.70 -6.77
C LEU A 152 0.98 10.71 -6.12
N SER A 153 0.85 11.93 -6.66
CA SER A 153 -0.06 12.94 -6.15
C SER A 153 -1.53 12.60 -6.41
N GLU A 154 -1.87 12.16 -7.64
CA GLU A 154 -3.23 11.73 -7.98
C GLU A 154 -3.69 10.55 -7.12
N ARG A 155 -2.78 9.67 -6.73
CA ARG A 155 -3.08 8.53 -5.88
C ARG A 155 -3.53 8.93 -4.47
N LYS A 156 -2.96 9.98 -3.88
CA LYS A 156 -3.35 10.44 -2.53
C LYS A 156 -4.84 10.72 -2.42
N SER A 157 -5.42 11.32 -3.47
CA SER A 157 -6.87 11.57 -3.54
C SER A 157 -7.73 10.31 -3.71
N LYS A 158 -7.12 9.17 -4.08
CA LYS A 158 -7.81 7.88 -4.29
C LYS A 158 -7.70 6.92 -3.09
N LEU A 159 -6.92 7.26 -2.06
CA LEU A 159 -6.72 6.40 -0.88
C LEU A 159 -7.99 6.21 -0.04
N ASP A 160 -8.80 7.27 0.09
CA ASP A 160 -10.07 7.23 0.82
C ASP A 160 -11.08 6.25 0.17
N LEU A 161 -10.88 5.95 -1.12
CA LEU A 161 -11.68 4.98 -1.85
C LEU A 161 -11.38 3.53 -1.45
N THR A 162 -10.26 3.24 -0.80
CA THR A 162 -9.91 1.86 -0.38
C THR A 162 -10.92 1.32 0.64
N ALA A 163 -11.40 2.16 1.54
CA ALA A 163 -12.43 1.79 2.52
C ALA A 163 -13.80 1.51 1.85
N SER A 164 -14.13 2.25 0.79
CA SER A 164 -15.34 1.99 -0.02
C SER A 164 -15.26 0.67 -0.77
N ILE A 165 -14.08 0.36 -1.33
CA ILE A 165 -13.81 -0.93 -1.99
C ILE A 165 -14.09 -2.09 -1.03
N CYS A 166 -13.61 -1.99 0.22
CA CYS A 166 -13.85 -3.03 1.22
C CYS A 166 -15.33 -3.25 1.43
N ARG A 167 -16.09 -2.19 1.62
CA ARG A 167 -17.55 -2.26 1.87
C ARG A 167 -18.32 -2.89 0.71
N GLU A 168 -17.99 -2.54 -0.51
CA GLU A 168 -18.66 -3.08 -1.70
C GLU A 168 -18.25 -4.54 -1.97
N CYS A 169 -16.98 -4.89 -1.79
CA CYS A 169 -16.50 -6.24 -2.07
C CYS A 169 -17.00 -7.29 -1.06
N ILE A 170 -17.24 -6.92 0.21
CA ILE A 170 -17.72 -7.85 1.27
C ILE A 170 -19.06 -8.50 0.90
N HIS A 171 -19.92 -7.81 0.16
CA HIS A 171 -21.22 -8.36 -0.25
C HIS A 171 -21.12 -9.43 -1.35
N TYR A 172 -20.00 -9.51 -2.07
CA TYR A 172 -19.84 -10.34 -3.27
C TYR A 172 -18.66 -11.30 -3.20
N MET A 173 -17.86 -11.22 -2.15
CA MET A 173 -16.64 -12.03 -1.99
C MET A 173 -16.50 -12.48 -0.54
N GLU A 174 -15.88 -13.65 -0.35
CA GLU A 174 -15.53 -14.14 0.98
C GLU A 174 -14.58 -13.14 1.68
N PRO A 175 -14.80 -12.82 2.97
CA PRO A 175 -14.01 -11.83 3.71
C PRO A 175 -12.49 -12.05 3.63
N GLU A 176 -12.05 -13.30 3.72
CA GLU A 176 -10.63 -13.67 3.61
C GLU A 176 -10.03 -13.30 2.25
N THR A 177 -10.82 -13.46 1.18
CA THR A 177 -10.41 -13.11 -0.19
C THR A 177 -10.29 -11.60 -0.34
N VAL A 178 -11.21 -10.83 0.26
CA VAL A 178 -11.16 -9.36 0.29
C VAL A 178 -9.92 -8.90 1.05
N ASP A 179 -9.65 -9.47 2.23
CA ASP A 179 -8.48 -9.13 3.04
C ASP A 179 -7.17 -9.41 2.30
N LEU A 180 -7.08 -10.56 1.64
CA LEU A 180 -5.90 -10.92 0.84
C LEU A 180 -5.70 -9.96 -0.35
N PHE A 181 -6.79 -9.61 -1.04
CA PHE A 181 -6.78 -8.64 -2.12
C PHE A 181 -6.28 -7.27 -1.63
N LEU A 182 -6.84 -6.77 -0.53
CA LEU A 182 -6.44 -5.49 0.07
C LEU A 182 -4.99 -5.49 0.53
N ALA A 183 -4.56 -6.56 1.21
CA ALA A 183 -3.18 -6.70 1.63
C ALA A 183 -2.20 -6.66 0.45
N ARG A 184 -2.54 -7.31 -0.68
CA ARG A 184 -1.76 -7.25 -1.92
C ARG A 184 -1.75 -5.84 -2.52
N MET A 185 -2.89 -5.16 -2.55
CA MET A 185 -2.99 -3.78 -3.05
C MET A 185 -2.13 -2.83 -2.23
N LEU A 186 -2.25 -2.86 -0.90
CA LEU A 186 -1.50 -1.98 0.02
C LEU A 186 0.01 -2.25 -0.03
N ARG A 187 0.45 -3.50 0.04
CA ARG A 187 1.87 -3.87 -0.06
C ARG A 187 2.47 -3.42 -1.38
N SER A 188 1.78 -3.68 -2.50
CA SER A 188 2.23 -3.21 -3.81
C SER A 188 2.29 -1.69 -3.90
N GLN A 189 1.36 -0.99 -3.24
CA GLN A 189 1.34 0.46 -3.17
C GLN A 189 2.56 1.01 -2.44
N ILE A 190 2.83 0.51 -1.22
CA ILE A 190 3.99 0.92 -0.42
C ILE A 190 5.28 0.68 -1.21
N SER A 191 5.44 -0.51 -1.80
CA SER A 191 6.66 -0.86 -2.52
C SER A 191 6.89 0.00 -3.76
N ARG A 192 5.84 0.35 -4.52
CA ARG A 192 5.95 1.28 -5.66
C ARG A 192 6.31 2.69 -5.21
N GLU A 193 5.73 3.14 -4.11
CA GLU A 193 6.03 4.45 -3.54
C GLU A 193 7.48 4.57 -3.07
N VAL A 194 7.97 3.54 -2.36
CA VAL A 194 9.38 3.50 -1.90
C VAL A 194 10.34 3.55 -3.08
N LEU A 195 10.14 2.72 -4.10
CA LEU A 195 11.00 2.72 -5.28
C LEU A 195 10.98 4.06 -6.01
N ALA A 196 9.79 4.64 -6.20
CA ALA A 196 9.62 5.92 -6.89
C ALA A 196 10.27 7.07 -6.11
N LYS A 197 9.96 7.21 -4.83
CA LYS A 197 10.51 8.27 -3.98
C LYS A 197 12.03 8.14 -3.80
N GLN A 198 12.54 6.90 -3.68
CA GLN A 198 13.98 6.67 -3.61
C GLN A 198 14.70 7.17 -4.87
N HIS A 199 14.18 6.84 -6.06
CA HIS A 199 14.77 7.30 -7.32
C HIS A 199 14.69 8.83 -7.45
N ILE A 200 13.55 9.43 -7.11
CA ILE A 200 13.35 10.89 -7.12
C ILE A 200 14.38 11.55 -6.20
N ALA A 201 14.51 11.06 -4.95
CA ALA A 201 15.45 11.62 -3.99
C ALA A 201 16.91 11.48 -4.45
N LEU A 202 17.28 10.33 -5.01
CA LEU A 202 18.63 10.14 -5.58
C LEU A 202 18.90 11.06 -6.76
N SER A 203 17.90 11.34 -7.60
CA SER A 203 18.04 12.24 -8.75
C SER A 203 18.21 13.71 -8.37
N HIS A 204 17.67 14.11 -7.21
CA HIS A 204 17.84 15.46 -6.66
C HIS A 204 19.15 15.65 -5.87
N MET A 205 19.82 14.55 -5.52
CA MET A 205 21.09 14.63 -4.82
C MET A 205 22.23 15.08 -5.74
N GLN A 206 23.06 15.99 -5.25
CA GLN A 206 24.27 16.40 -5.98
C GLN A 206 25.27 15.25 -6.05
N VAL A 207 25.96 15.13 -7.18
CA VAL A 207 27.10 14.22 -7.36
C VAL A 207 28.23 14.64 -6.42
N VAL A 208 28.68 13.72 -5.57
CA VAL A 208 29.72 14.00 -4.57
C VAL A 208 31.01 13.25 -4.96
N PRO A 209 32.19 13.90 -4.87
CA PRO A 209 33.47 13.26 -5.13
C PRO A 209 33.73 12.02 -4.25
N GLU A 210 34.49 11.05 -4.74
CA GLU A 210 34.78 9.79 -4.04
C GLU A 210 35.45 9.96 -2.66
N SER A 211 36.17 11.07 -2.45
CA SER A 211 36.86 11.40 -1.20
C SER A 211 35.93 11.86 -0.07
N SER A 212 34.66 12.08 -0.34
CA SER A 212 33.71 12.55 0.68
C SER A 212 33.31 11.44 1.62
N LYS A 213 33.13 11.77 2.93
CA LYS A 213 32.60 10.86 3.94
C LYS A 213 31.26 10.25 3.46
N THR A 214 31.03 8.99 3.79
CA THR A 214 29.76 8.33 3.46
C THR A 214 28.59 9.15 4.03
N PRO A 215 27.64 9.57 3.21
CA PRO A 215 26.55 10.39 3.69
C PRO A 215 25.63 9.59 4.62
N GLN A 216 25.14 10.25 5.66
CA GLN A 216 24.14 9.68 6.56
C GLN A 216 22.85 9.34 5.82
N VAL A 217 22.44 10.21 4.90
CA VAL A 217 21.19 10.04 4.13
C VAL A 217 21.50 9.58 2.70
N VAL A 218 20.84 8.52 2.26
CA VAL A 218 20.97 7.93 0.92
C VAL A 218 19.58 7.86 0.26
N GLY A 219 19.27 8.85 -0.57
CA GLY A 219 17.92 9.02 -1.10
C GLY A 219 16.95 9.41 0.01
N MET A 220 15.95 8.59 0.27
CA MET A 220 15.01 8.75 1.38
C MET A 220 15.36 7.93 2.63
N ILE A 221 16.49 7.21 2.61
CA ILE A 221 16.91 6.33 3.70
C ILE A 221 17.94 7.06 4.55
N ASP A 222 17.67 7.19 5.85
CA ASP A 222 18.68 7.60 6.83
C ASP A 222 19.35 6.34 7.40
N THR A 223 20.67 6.31 7.38
CA THR A 223 21.46 5.16 7.82
C THR A 223 21.82 5.19 9.31
N GLN A 224 21.41 6.25 10.04
CA GLN A 224 21.75 6.48 11.44
C GLN A 224 20.58 7.07 12.23
N ILE A 225 19.37 6.54 12.03
CA ILE A 225 18.20 6.98 12.81
C ILE A 225 18.37 6.52 14.26
N ARG A 226 18.31 7.47 15.18
CA ARG A 226 18.20 7.18 16.61
C ARG A 226 16.76 6.81 16.93
N VAL A 227 16.53 5.53 17.28
CA VAL A 227 15.18 4.99 17.46
C VAL A 227 14.45 5.66 18.61
N ALA A 228 15.11 5.87 19.76
CA ALA A 228 14.50 6.53 20.91
C ALA A 228 14.04 7.96 20.59
N TYR A 229 14.82 8.70 19.79
CA TYR A 229 14.43 10.04 19.36
C TYR A 229 13.18 10.03 18.47
N SER A 230 13.15 9.14 17.44
CA SER A 230 11.99 9.00 16.56
C SER A 230 10.73 8.57 17.33
N VAL A 231 10.87 7.67 18.31
CA VAL A 231 9.78 7.25 19.18
C VAL A 231 9.24 8.44 20.01
N ALA A 232 10.13 9.26 20.61
CA ALA A 232 9.71 10.42 21.39
C ALA A 232 8.98 11.47 20.54
N GLN A 233 9.45 11.72 19.32
CA GLN A 233 8.75 12.61 18.37
C GLN A 233 7.38 12.05 17.96
N SER A 234 7.33 10.76 17.62
CA SER A 234 6.07 10.09 17.28
C SER A 234 5.05 10.13 18.40
N PHE A 235 5.51 10.00 19.67
CA PHE A 235 4.65 10.14 20.84
C PHE A 235 4.08 11.55 20.97
N LYS A 236 4.91 12.58 20.78
CA LYS A 236 4.46 13.97 20.80
C LYS A 236 3.36 14.22 19.77
N PHE A 237 3.57 13.82 18.52
CA PHE A 237 2.55 13.94 17.46
C PHE A 237 1.28 13.13 17.74
N ALA A 238 1.42 11.91 18.29
CA ALA A 238 0.26 11.11 18.70
C ALA A 238 -0.54 11.79 19.79
N LYS A 239 0.14 12.37 20.79
CA LYS A 239 -0.45 13.12 21.90
C LYS A 239 -1.21 14.37 21.41
N GLU A 240 -0.59 15.17 20.54
CA GLU A 240 -1.22 16.34 19.91
C GLU A 240 -2.47 15.96 19.09
N SER A 241 -2.38 14.88 18.30
CA SER A 241 -3.50 14.39 17.49
C SER A 241 -4.69 13.93 18.35
N LEU A 242 -4.41 13.23 19.46
CA LEU A 242 -5.46 12.80 20.40
C LEU A 242 -6.05 13.98 21.16
N ALA A 243 -5.23 14.92 21.62
CA ALA A 243 -5.69 16.14 22.28
C ALA A 243 -6.71 16.89 21.42
N GLN A 244 -6.41 17.08 20.12
CA GLN A 244 -7.35 17.68 19.16
C GLN A 244 -8.64 16.86 19.02
N THR A 245 -8.54 15.54 18.98
CA THR A 245 -9.71 14.67 18.82
C THR A 245 -10.65 14.71 20.01
N TYR A 246 -10.10 14.79 21.23
CA TYR A 246 -10.87 14.85 22.47
C TYR A 246 -11.21 16.28 22.93
N GLY A 247 -10.67 17.30 22.30
CA GLY A 247 -10.82 18.69 22.73
C GLY A 247 -10.14 18.97 24.07
N TRP A 248 -9.02 18.29 24.36
CA TRP A 248 -8.24 18.43 25.59
C TRP A 248 -6.97 19.25 25.35
N ASP A 249 -6.37 19.73 26.43
CA ASP A 249 -5.02 20.30 26.35
C ASP A 249 -4.00 19.16 26.20
N VAL A 250 -2.87 19.45 25.54
CA VAL A 250 -1.79 18.46 25.36
C VAL A 250 -1.18 18.05 26.70
N ASP A 251 -1.17 18.95 27.70
CA ASP A 251 -0.64 18.68 29.03
C ASP A 251 -1.68 18.20 30.05
N ASP A 252 -2.87 17.78 29.58
CA ASP A 252 -3.91 17.23 30.44
C ASP A 252 -3.42 15.97 31.17
N GLU A 253 -3.66 15.89 32.50
CA GLU A 253 -3.25 14.77 33.36
C GLU A 253 -3.88 13.44 32.95
N ARG A 254 -4.98 13.46 32.19
CA ARG A 254 -5.63 12.27 31.63
C ARG A 254 -4.84 11.65 30.47
N MET A 255 -3.87 12.38 29.92
CA MET A 255 -3.00 11.86 28.87
C MET A 255 -1.89 11.00 29.48
N PRO A 256 -1.63 9.77 28.95
CA PRO A 256 -0.56 8.92 29.44
C PRO A 256 0.80 9.57 29.19
N SER A 257 1.73 9.33 30.12
CA SER A 257 3.15 9.67 29.94
C SER A 257 3.90 8.58 29.17
N LEU A 258 5.14 8.88 28.77
CA LEU A 258 6.00 7.98 28.00
C LEU A 258 7.22 7.56 28.83
N GLU A 259 7.48 6.26 28.92
CA GLU A 259 8.71 5.69 29.43
C GLU A 259 9.46 4.95 28.35
N ILE A 260 10.70 5.39 28.01
CA ILE A 260 11.55 4.74 27.00
C ILE A 260 12.71 4.04 27.69
N LEU A 261 12.90 2.76 27.40
CA LEU A 261 14.01 1.92 27.89
C LEU A 261 14.83 1.42 26.71
N GLY A 262 16.11 1.79 26.68
CA GLY A 262 17.06 1.46 25.62
C GLY A 262 17.07 2.47 24.47
N ASP A 263 18.10 2.42 23.67
CA ASP A 263 18.28 3.19 22.42
C ASP A 263 19.22 2.43 21.50
N THR A 264 19.01 2.58 20.20
CA THR A 264 19.91 2.06 19.16
C THR A 264 19.78 2.89 17.90
N THR A 265 20.70 2.68 16.96
CA THR A 265 20.66 3.32 15.65
C THR A 265 20.40 2.31 14.56
N ILE A 266 19.48 2.64 13.65
CA ILE A 266 19.13 1.79 12.50
C ILE A 266 19.20 2.56 11.19
N ALA A 267 19.39 1.82 10.10
CA ALA A 267 19.21 2.33 8.74
C ALA A 267 17.77 2.04 8.31
N TYR A 268 16.96 3.09 8.14
CA TYR A 268 15.56 2.93 7.77
C TYR A 268 14.98 4.16 7.05
N LEU A 269 13.70 4.14 6.73
CA LEU A 269 12.95 5.28 6.21
C LEU A 269 12.31 6.04 7.39
N PRO A 270 12.78 7.26 7.73
CA PRO A 270 12.31 7.99 8.91
C PRO A 270 10.79 8.14 8.94
N ALA A 271 10.19 8.61 7.84
CA ALA A 271 8.75 8.85 7.75
C ALA A 271 7.91 7.56 7.94
N HIS A 272 8.41 6.40 7.54
CA HIS A 272 7.71 5.13 7.74
C HIS A 272 7.80 4.68 9.20
N LEU A 273 8.98 4.79 9.81
CA LEU A 273 9.17 4.46 11.23
C LEU A 273 8.27 5.34 12.11
N GLU A 274 8.32 6.64 11.87
CA GLU A 274 7.51 7.63 12.62
C GLU A 274 6.02 7.36 12.47
N PHE A 275 5.54 7.11 11.25
CA PHE A 275 4.13 6.81 11.01
C PHE A 275 3.67 5.53 11.72
N ILE A 276 4.44 4.44 11.60
CA ILE A 276 4.10 3.17 12.24
C ILE A 276 4.05 3.32 13.76
N VAL A 277 5.07 3.94 14.33
CA VAL A 277 5.14 4.14 15.80
C VAL A 277 4.03 5.09 16.26
N GLN A 278 3.76 6.16 15.53
CA GLN A 278 2.69 7.11 15.84
C GLN A 278 1.32 6.44 15.89
N GLU A 279 0.97 5.63 14.86
CA GLU A 279 -0.33 4.95 14.82
C GLU A 279 -0.49 3.92 15.95
N LEU A 280 0.57 3.16 16.22
CA LEU A 280 0.56 2.22 17.36
C LEU A 280 0.42 2.94 18.70
N LEU A 281 1.11 4.06 18.88
CA LEU A 281 1.01 4.88 20.07
C LEU A 281 -0.38 5.49 20.26
N LYS A 282 -1.01 5.98 19.18
CA LYS A 282 -2.40 6.47 19.25
C LYS A 282 -3.34 5.39 19.79
N VAL A 283 -3.26 4.17 19.26
CA VAL A 283 -4.09 3.05 19.68
C VAL A 283 -3.82 2.70 21.17
N SER A 284 -2.54 2.59 21.57
CA SER A 284 -2.16 2.27 22.95
C SER A 284 -2.60 3.35 23.94
N MET A 285 -2.40 4.64 23.60
CA MET A 285 -2.82 5.77 24.43
C MET A 285 -4.34 5.80 24.58
N GLN A 286 -5.07 5.66 23.48
CA GLN A 286 -6.52 5.70 23.44
C GLN A 286 -7.13 4.55 24.25
N GLY A 287 -6.58 3.32 24.11
CA GLY A 287 -6.99 2.18 24.93
C GLY A 287 -6.78 2.42 26.43
N THR A 288 -5.60 2.95 26.79
CA THR A 288 -5.26 3.26 28.20
C THR A 288 -6.17 4.35 28.76
N MET A 289 -6.41 5.43 28.03
CA MET A 289 -7.30 6.53 28.44
C MET A 289 -8.74 6.04 28.64
N ASN A 290 -9.26 5.22 27.71
CA ASN A 290 -10.62 4.70 27.81
C ASN A 290 -10.83 3.79 29.02
N LEU A 291 -9.85 2.98 29.38
CA LEU A 291 -9.96 2.10 30.54
C LEU A 291 -9.83 2.86 31.87
N HIS A 292 -9.00 3.91 31.89
CA HIS A 292 -8.65 4.64 33.14
C HIS A 292 -9.36 5.99 33.27
N GLN A 293 -10.48 6.21 32.58
CA GLN A 293 -11.25 7.47 32.61
C GLN A 293 -11.62 7.97 34.01
N LYS A 294 -11.78 7.05 34.97
CA LYS A 294 -12.16 7.36 36.37
C LYS A 294 -10.94 7.35 37.33
N ALA A 295 -9.76 7.06 36.84
CA ALA A 295 -8.55 7.03 37.68
C ALA A 295 -7.98 8.45 37.81
N SER A 296 -7.38 8.75 38.97
CA SER A 296 -6.69 10.01 39.21
C SER A 296 -5.44 10.22 38.32
N HIS A 297 -4.83 9.12 37.86
CA HIS A 297 -3.66 9.15 36.99
C HIS A 297 -3.76 8.07 35.92
N THR A 298 -3.42 8.43 34.67
CA THR A 298 -3.33 7.49 33.57
C THR A 298 -1.96 6.83 33.59
N PRO A 299 -1.88 5.47 33.53
CA PRO A 299 -0.59 4.78 33.57
C PRO A 299 0.24 5.09 32.32
N PRO A 300 1.60 5.08 32.47
CA PRO A 300 2.50 5.39 31.35
C PRO A 300 2.48 4.32 30.28
N ILE A 301 2.72 4.74 29.02
CA ILE A 301 3.05 3.85 27.91
C ILE A 301 4.55 3.52 28.01
N LYS A 302 4.90 2.24 28.08
CA LYS A 302 6.27 1.78 28.20
C LYS A 302 6.79 1.26 26.87
N ILE A 303 7.91 1.82 26.41
CA ILE A 303 8.58 1.39 25.18
C ILE A 303 9.95 0.83 25.52
N ARG A 304 10.19 -0.40 25.07
CA ARG A 304 11.50 -1.03 25.17
C ARG A 304 12.10 -1.19 23.78
N ILE A 305 13.29 -0.64 23.58
CA ILE A 305 14.07 -0.74 22.37
C ILE A 305 15.21 -1.71 22.63
N VAL A 306 15.28 -2.77 21.84
CA VAL A 306 16.29 -3.83 21.98
C VAL A 306 16.99 -3.99 20.65
N ASP A 307 18.32 -3.90 20.67
CA ASP A 307 19.18 -4.26 19.56
C ASP A 307 19.28 -5.79 19.52
N SER A 308 19.02 -6.40 18.37
CA SER A 308 19.14 -7.86 18.20
C SER A 308 20.58 -8.36 18.15
N GLY A 309 21.58 -7.44 18.19
CA GLY A 309 22.99 -7.77 18.00
C GLY A 309 23.38 -7.98 16.53
N SER A 310 22.41 -8.10 15.63
CA SER A 310 22.60 -7.99 14.19
C SER A 310 22.30 -6.54 13.80
N LYS A 311 23.20 -5.87 13.08
CA LYS A 311 23.00 -4.45 12.68
C LYS A 311 21.77 -4.22 11.78
N ASP A 312 21.03 -5.25 11.46
CA ASP A 312 19.95 -5.24 10.49
C ASP A 312 18.55 -5.27 11.16
N ASP A 313 18.44 -5.66 12.44
CA ASP A 313 17.15 -5.84 13.12
C ASP A 313 17.10 -5.11 14.46
N VAL A 314 16.01 -4.40 14.71
CA VAL A 314 15.68 -3.75 15.99
C VAL A 314 14.28 -4.16 16.42
N ILE A 315 14.12 -4.48 17.71
CA ILE A 315 12.83 -4.79 18.31
C ILE A 315 12.36 -3.58 19.10
N ILE A 316 11.20 -3.03 18.71
CA ILE A 316 10.51 -1.98 19.46
C ILE A 316 9.27 -2.60 20.08
N ARG A 317 9.26 -2.73 21.41
CA ARG A 317 8.13 -3.24 22.17
C ARG A 317 7.37 -2.10 22.80
N ILE A 318 6.09 -1.94 22.43
CA ILE A 318 5.17 -0.99 23.03
C ILE A 318 4.28 -1.76 24.01
N SER A 319 4.19 -1.28 25.25
CA SER A 319 3.38 -1.89 26.29
C SER A 319 2.48 -0.83 26.92
N ASP A 320 1.20 -1.11 26.96
CA ASP A 320 0.16 -0.27 27.54
C ASP A 320 -0.62 -1.01 28.65
N ARG A 321 -1.53 -0.31 29.29
CA ARG A 321 -2.50 -0.87 30.24
C ARG A 321 -3.93 -0.61 29.78
N GLY A 322 -4.19 -0.72 28.48
CA GLY A 322 -5.48 -0.48 27.85
C GLY A 322 -6.47 -1.67 27.93
N GLY A 323 -6.13 -2.76 28.65
CA GLY A 323 -7.03 -3.90 28.86
C GLY A 323 -7.02 -4.96 27.77
N GLY A 324 -6.16 -4.81 26.77
CA GLY A 324 -5.99 -5.78 25.66
C GLY A 324 -7.06 -5.71 24.57
N LEU A 325 -6.82 -6.46 23.51
CA LEU A 325 -7.82 -6.68 22.47
C LEU A 325 -8.92 -7.58 23.04
N LYS A 326 -10.17 -7.08 23.08
CA LYS A 326 -11.29 -7.98 23.24
C LYS A 326 -11.29 -8.85 21.98
N CYS A 327 -11.08 -10.16 22.16
CA CYS A 327 -11.18 -11.10 21.05
C CYS A 327 -12.58 -11.01 20.45
N VAL A 328 -12.71 -10.29 19.35
CA VAL A 328 -13.80 -10.48 18.41
C VAL A 328 -13.47 -11.78 17.71
N HIS A 329 -14.36 -12.76 17.79
CA HIS A 329 -14.16 -14.16 17.33
C HIS A 329 -13.98 -14.30 15.81
N SER A 330 -13.91 -13.20 15.07
CA SER A 330 -13.59 -13.17 13.64
C SER A 330 -12.26 -12.46 13.46
N GLY A 331 -11.22 -13.23 13.18
CA GLY A 331 -9.86 -12.72 12.96
C GLY A 331 -9.66 -11.97 11.63
N ASN A 332 -10.70 -11.33 11.10
CA ASN A 332 -10.69 -10.68 9.79
C ASN A 332 -10.38 -9.19 9.91
N LEU A 333 -9.41 -8.72 9.13
CA LEU A 333 -9.10 -7.30 8.96
C LEU A 333 -10.33 -6.46 8.58
N SER A 334 -11.30 -7.04 7.86
CA SER A 334 -12.56 -6.41 7.49
C SER A 334 -13.40 -5.94 8.69
N ASP A 335 -13.35 -6.67 9.81
CA ASP A 335 -14.11 -6.31 11.01
C ASP A 335 -13.50 -5.11 11.73
N VAL A 336 -12.18 -4.93 11.60
CA VAL A 336 -11.46 -3.76 12.13
C VAL A 336 -11.83 -2.50 11.35
N TYR A 337 -12.03 -2.60 10.03
CA TYR A 337 -12.43 -1.48 9.19
C TYR A 337 -13.93 -1.14 9.28
N ASN A 338 -14.79 -2.13 9.59
CA ASN A 338 -16.23 -1.93 9.69
C ASN A 338 -16.70 -1.35 11.04
N GLN A 339 -15.91 -1.52 12.09
CA GLN A 339 -16.18 -0.91 13.40
C GLN A 339 -15.60 0.51 13.43
N GLY A 340 -16.23 1.43 12.68
CA GLY A 340 -15.87 2.84 12.70
C GLY A 340 -15.68 3.34 14.13
N SER A 341 -14.50 3.85 14.44
CA SER A 341 -14.10 4.59 15.64
C SER A 341 -14.22 3.91 17.02
N ASN A 342 -14.59 2.66 17.15
CA ASN A 342 -14.52 1.96 18.42
C ASN A 342 -13.15 1.29 18.58
N VAL A 343 -12.33 1.91 19.42
CA VAL A 343 -10.97 1.53 19.80
C VAL A 343 -10.85 0.07 20.15
N ILE A 344 -9.99 -0.63 19.44
CA ILE A 344 -9.54 -1.97 19.81
C ILE A 344 -8.38 -1.79 20.82
N PRO A 345 -8.56 -2.12 22.10
CA PRO A 345 -7.48 -2.02 23.07
C PRO A 345 -6.41 -3.10 22.78
N VAL A 346 -5.21 -2.69 22.37
CA VAL A 346 -4.06 -3.58 22.16
C VAL A 346 -3.22 -3.63 23.40
N SER A 347 -3.08 -4.80 24.04
CA SER A 347 -2.25 -4.95 25.23
C SER A 347 -0.77 -5.16 24.94
N TYR A 348 -0.42 -5.80 23.85
CA TYR A 348 0.97 -6.05 23.44
C TYR A 348 1.10 -6.03 21.92
N THR A 349 1.98 -5.18 21.42
CA THR A 349 2.36 -5.15 20.00
C THR A 349 3.85 -5.39 19.89
N HIS A 350 4.25 -6.47 19.25
CA HIS A 350 5.63 -6.73 18.86
C HIS A 350 5.81 -6.28 17.42
N LEU A 351 6.58 -5.22 17.23
CA LEU A 351 7.01 -4.79 15.91
C LEU A 351 8.44 -5.30 15.70
N THR A 352 8.59 -6.36 14.93
CA THR A 352 9.83 -6.64 14.22
C THR A 352 9.74 -5.89 12.92
N LEU A 353 10.67 -4.97 12.67
CA LEU A 353 10.77 -4.28 11.38
C LEU A 353 11.52 -5.19 10.42
N PRO A 354 10.82 -6.09 9.69
CA PRO A 354 11.49 -6.86 8.65
C PRO A 354 11.89 -5.90 7.55
N THR A 355 12.92 -6.25 6.84
CA THR A 355 13.35 -5.58 5.61
C THR A 355 12.12 -5.25 4.76
N ILE A 356 11.80 -3.96 4.57
CA ILE A 356 10.55 -3.45 3.95
C ILE A 356 10.26 -4.00 2.56
N CYS A 357 11.18 -4.72 1.97
CA CYS A 357 11.13 -5.12 0.57
C CYS A 357 11.10 -6.62 0.33
N SER A 358 10.75 -7.45 1.28
CA SER A 358 10.50 -8.88 1.03
C SER A 358 9.04 -9.12 0.62
N VAL A 359 8.53 -8.35 -0.36
CA VAL A 359 7.21 -8.59 -0.98
C VAL A 359 7.33 -8.56 -2.50
#